data_49107f522ff5c99401b39fe57be6077e
#
_entry.id   49107f522ff5c99401b39fe57be6077e
#
_cell.length_a   1.000
_cell.length_b   1.000
_cell.length_c   1.000
_cell.angle_alpha   90.00
_cell.angle_beta   90.00
_cell.angle_gamma   90.00
#
_symmetry.space_group_name_H-M   'P 1'
#
loop_
_entity.id
_entity.type
_entity.pdbx_description
1 polymer ?
#
loop_
_entity_poly.entity_id
_entity_poly.type
_entity_poly.pdbx_seq_one_letter_code
_entity_poly.pdbx_strand_id
1 'polypeptide(L)'
;MRSLPLLLLLLLSVTLPSGSVIADACIISSRAKGVEVELCQENRSIPRELFRSGYCQPQLVDQQVAVRFVASCPNGAFGICRNAQAANLAYRQDVHYYGVASDARFLRPACEQQPGARWESPQR
;
A
#
# COMPACT_ATOMS: atom_id res chain seq x y z
N MET A 1 -27.30 -40.24 -51.39
CA MET A 1 -27.45 -39.66 -50.01
C MET A 1 -26.10 -39.21 -49.58
N ARG A 2 -25.90 -37.92 -49.50
CA ARG A 2 -24.65 -37.35 -48.96
C ARG A 2 -24.94 -36.82 -47.61
N SER A 3 -24.38 -37.47 -46.59
CA SER A 3 -24.45 -37.02 -45.23
C SER A 3 -23.47 -35.84 -45.08
N LEU A 4 -23.98 -34.64 -44.81
CA LEU A 4 -23.17 -33.52 -44.38
C LEU A 4 -22.82 -33.74 -42.91
N PRO A 5 -21.52 -33.73 -42.54
CA PRO A 5 -21.19 -33.71 -41.15
C PRO A 5 -21.48 -32.33 -40.59
N LEU A 6 -22.35 -32.32 -39.62
CA LEU A 6 -22.62 -31.14 -38.79
C LEU A 6 -21.35 -30.81 -38.02
N LEU A 7 -20.62 -29.77 -38.47
CA LEU A 7 -19.48 -29.22 -37.72
C LEU A 7 -20.05 -28.51 -36.53
N LEU A 8 -20.04 -29.20 -35.39
CA LEU A 8 -20.35 -28.62 -34.08
C LEU A 8 -19.17 -27.74 -33.69
N LEU A 9 -19.28 -26.45 -33.99
CA LEU A 9 -18.35 -25.44 -33.44
C LEU A 9 -18.59 -25.37 -31.93
N LEU A 10 -17.80 -26.10 -31.17
CA LEU A 10 -17.67 -25.89 -29.74
C LEU A 10 -16.98 -24.52 -29.53
N LEU A 11 -17.76 -23.49 -29.30
CA LEU A 11 -17.27 -22.23 -28.74
C LEU A 11 -16.79 -22.52 -27.34
N LEU A 12 -15.48 -22.74 -27.20
CA LEU A 12 -14.83 -22.72 -25.87
C LEU A 12 -14.92 -21.29 -25.33
N SER A 13 -15.91 -21.08 -24.50
CA SER A 13 -15.98 -19.87 -23.70
C SER A 13 -14.83 -19.90 -22.67
N VAL A 14 -13.73 -19.25 -23.02
CA VAL A 14 -12.64 -19.03 -22.06
C VAL A 14 -13.14 -18.01 -21.05
N THR A 15 -13.67 -18.49 -19.94
CA THR A 15 -13.94 -17.63 -18.78
C THR A 15 -12.62 -17.29 -18.13
N LEU A 16 -12.12 -16.09 -18.43
CA LEU A 16 -10.98 -15.53 -17.70
C LEU A 16 -11.39 -15.32 -16.24
N PRO A 17 -10.65 -15.85 -15.27
CA PRO A 17 -10.92 -15.56 -13.87
C PRO A 17 -10.73 -14.06 -13.65
N SER A 18 -11.77 -13.37 -13.24
CA SER A 18 -11.66 -12.00 -12.76
C SER A 18 -10.85 -12.03 -11.46
N GLY A 19 -9.53 -11.76 -11.55
CA GLY A 19 -8.68 -11.64 -10.40
C GLY A 19 -9.14 -10.45 -9.55
N SER A 20 -9.58 -10.69 -8.33
CA SER A 20 -9.80 -9.63 -7.36
C SER A 20 -8.46 -8.93 -7.13
N VAL A 21 -8.40 -7.62 -7.39
CA VAL A 21 -7.23 -6.82 -7.00
C VAL A 21 -7.18 -6.82 -5.48
N ILE A 22 -6.18 -7.50 -4.91
CA ILE A 22 -6.00 -7.57 -3.47
C ILE A 22 -5.25 -6.30 -3.06
N ALA A 23 -5.86 -5.52 -2.16
CA ALA A 23 -5.26 -4.32 -1.64
C ALA A 23 -4.21 -4.68 -0.59
N ASP A 24 -2.93 -4.49 -0.91
CA ASP A 24 -1.78 -4.71 -0.02
C ASP A 24 -1.17 -3.40 0.49
N ALA A 25 -1.85 -2.29 0.29
CA ALA A 25 -1.44 -0.98 0.76
C ALA A 25 -2.63 -0.20 1.30
N CYS A 26 -2.35 0.78 2.15
CA CYS A 26 -3.37 1.71 2.62
C CYS A 26 -2.82 3.14 2.64
N ILE A 27 -3.64 4.06 2.14
CA ILE A 27 -3.37 5.51 2.23
C ILE A 27 -4.05 6.02 3.48
N ILE A 28 -3.28 6.68 4.33
CA ILE A 28 -3.76 7.27 5.57
C ILE A 28 -3.64 8.79 5.42
N SER A 29 -4.79 9.45 5.44
CA SER A 29 -4.88 10.91 5.43
C SER A 29 -5.28 11.38 6.83
N SER A 30 -4.48 12.25 7.42
CA SER A 30 -4.79 12.85 8.71
C SER A 30 -4.89 14.36 8.59
N ARG A 31 -5.88 14.95 9.25
CA ARG A 31 -6.13 16.38 9.24
C ARG A 31 -6.24 16.91 10.67
N ALA A 32 -5.46 17.93 10.97
CA ALA A 32 -5.51 18.65 12.24
C ALA A 32 -5.19 20.12 12.00
N LYS A 33 -6.00 21.03 12.56
CA LYS A 33 -5.76 22.49 12.51
C LYS A 33 -5.48 23.02 11.09
N GLY A 34 -6.23 22.55 10.11
CA GLY A 34 -6.07 22.98 8.71
C GLY A 34 -4.87 22.39 7.97
N VAL A 35 -4.11 21.52 8.61
CA VAL A 35 -3.00 20.80 7.98
C VAL A 35 -3.41 19.38 7.68
N GLU A 36 -3.23 18.98 6.43
CA GLU A 36 -3.47 17.61 5.96
C GLU A 36 -2.15 16.92 5.66
N VAL A 37 -1.96 15.73 6.24
CA VAL A 37 -0.78 14.89 6.00
C VAL A 37 -1.24 13.56 5.43
N GLU A 38 -0.56 13.11 4.40
CA GLU A 38 -0.86 11.84 3.74
C GLU A 38 0.38 10.95 3.72
N LEU A 39 0.20 9.70 4.10
CA LEU A 39 1.21 8.67 3.96
C LEU A 39 0.56 7.39 3.42
N CYS A 40 1.38 6.51 2.85
CA CYS A 40 0.92 5.21 2.37
C CYS A 40 1.78 4.11 2.96
N GLN A 41 1.13 3.13 3.59
CA GLN A 41 1.78 1.92 4.08
C GLN A 41 1.59 0.81 3.06
N GLU A 42 2.68 0.17 2.67
CA GLU A 42 2.66 -0.97 1.74
C GLU A 42 3.17 -2.20 2.47
N ASN A 43 2.34 -3.23 2.52
CA ASN A 43 2.62 -4.45 3.26
C ASN A 43 3.78 -5.24 2.62
N ARG A 44 4.70 -5.74 3.45
CA ARG A 44 5.75 -6.65 3.01
C ARG A 44 5.63 -8.03 3.65
N SER A 45 5.42 -8.11 4.95
CA SER A 45 5.41 -9.40 5.67
C SER A 45 4.30 -9.53 6.70
N ILE A 46 3.41 -8.55 6.79
CA ILE A 46 2.30 -8.58 7.73
C ILE A 46 1.21 -9.51 7.18
N PRO A 47 0.64 -10.43 7.97
CA PRO A 47 -0.52 -11.19 7.53
C PRO A 47 -1.63 -10.24 7.07
N ARG A 48 -2.23 -10.53 5.92
CA ARG A 48 -3.16 -9.61 5.24
C ARG A 48 -4.31 -9.12 6.11
N GLU A 49 -4.96 -10.03 6.82
CA GLU A 49 -6.05 -9.69 7.72
C GLU A 49 -5.60 -8.73 8.82
N LEU A 50 -4.44 -8.98 9.40
CA LEU A 50 -3.86 -8.16 10.44
C LEU A 50 -3.44 -6.78 9.90
N PHE A 51 -2.89 -6.74 8.69
CA PHE A 51 -2.53 -5.48 8.04
C PHE A 51 -3.75 -4.58 7.88
N ARG A 52 -4.84 -5.12 7.38
CA ARG A 52 -6.07 -4.37 7.14
C ARG A 52 -6.77 -3.94 8.42
N SER A 53 -6.84 -4.80 9.42
CA SER A 53 -7.59 -4.53 10.64
C SER A 53 -6.77 -3.81 11.73
N GLY A 54 -5.44 -3.97 11.73
CA GLY A 54 -4.58 -3.47 12.80
C GLY A 54 -3.61 -2.38 12.41
N TYR A 55 -2.93 -2.54 11.27
CA TYR A 55 -1.83 -1.64 10.90
C TYR A 55 -2.27 -0.44 10.06
N CYS A 56 -3.43 -0.50 9.42
CA CYS A 56 -3.99 0.59 8.64
C CYS A 56 -4.99 1.45 9.41
N GLN A 57 -4.99 1.38 10.73
CA GLN A 57 -5.95 2.10 11.58
C GLN A 57 -5.20 2.88 12.68
N PRO A 58 -4.48 3.96 12.33
CA PRO A 58 -3.81 4.76 13.33
C PRO A 58 -4.83 5.46 14.22
N GLN A 59 -4.59 5.42 15.52
CA GLN A 59 -5.37 6.16 16.51
C GLN A 59 -4.62 7.44 16.85
N LEU A 60 -4.98 8.52 16.18
CA LEU A 60 -4.36 9.83 16.39
C LEU A 60 -5.34 10.72 17.15
N VAL A 61 -4.91 11.20 18.34
CA VAL A 61 -5.70 12.08 19.18
C VAL A 61 -5.86 13.44 18.51
N ASP A 62 -7.08 13.99 18.57
CA ASP A 62 -7.43 15.31 18.02
C ASP A 62 -7.19 15.48 16.51
N GLN A 63 -7.17 14.38 15.76
CA GLN A 63 -7.04 14.39 14.31
C GLN A 63 -8.17 13.62 13.64
N GLN A 64 -8.59 14.14 12.49
CA GLN A 64 -9.49 13.40 11.61
C GLN A 64 -8.63 12.49 10.72
N VAL A 65 -8.92 11.20 10.74
CA VAL A 65 -8.18 10.19 9.98
C VAL A 65 -9.11 9.51 8.99
N ALA A 66 -8.69 9.46 7.74
CA ALA A 66 -9.35 8.70 6.70
C ALA A 66 -8.37 7.64 6.17
N VAL A 67 -8.87 6.43 5.94
CA VAL A 67 -8.07 5.31 5.43
C VAL A 67 -8.69 4.80 4.14
N ARG A 68 -7.86 4.61 3.12
CA ARG A 68 -8.27 4.03 1.84
C ARG A 68 -7.32 2.90 1.46
N PHE A 69 -7.87 1.73 1.15
CA PHE A 69 -7.09 0.59 0.70
C PHE A 69 -6.83 0.67 -0.80
N VAL A 70 -5.59 0.41 -1.19
CA VAL A 70 -5.13 0.44 -2.59
C VAL A 70 -4.22 -0.76 -2.86
N ALA A 71 -4.05 -1.10 -4.14
CA ALA A 71 -3.18 -2.22 -4.51
C ALA A 71 -1.70 -1.93 -4.24
N SER A 72 -1.28 -0.70 -4.48
CA SER A 72 0.10 -0.23 -4.27
C SER A 72 0.08 1.25 -3.95
N CYS A 73 1.13 1.74 -3.31
CA CYS A 73 1.25 3.16 -3.01
C CYS A 73 1.42 3.99 -4.28
N PRO A 74 0.72 5.14 -4.40
CA PRO A 74 0.84 6.01 -5.56
C PRO A 74 2.25 6.61 -5.67
N ASN A 75 2.63 6.97 -6.91
CA ASN A 75 3.84 7.72 -7.17
C ASN A 75 3.77 9.13 -6.55
N GLY A 76 4.92 9.78 -6.41
CA GLY A 76 4.98 11.16 -5.94
C GLY A 76 5.40 11.33 -4.49
N ALA A 77 5.74 10.26 -3.79
CA ALA A 77 6.32 10.36 -2.46
C ALA A 77 7.66 11.10 -2.50
N PHE A 78 7.92 11.99 -1.53
CA PHE A 78 9.23 12.62 -1.42
C PHE A 78 10.26 11.71 -0.74
N GLY A 79 9.80 10.70 -0.03
CA GLY A 79 10.65 9.74 0.63
C GLY A 79 9.90 8.45 0.97
N ILE A 80 10.64 7.36 1.01
CA ILE A 80 10.11 6.05 1.33
C ILE A 80 11.02 5.40 2.36
N CYS A 81 10.45 4.95 3.47
CA CYS A 81 11.16 4.10 4.40
C CYS A 81 10.93 2.64 3.99
N ARG A 82 11.92 2.05 3.35
CA ARG A 82 11.86 0.66 2.89
C ARG A 82 12.15 -0.30 4.04
N ASN A 83 11.37 -1.36 4.12
CA ASN A 83 11.53 -2.40 5.13
C ASN A 83 11.44 -1.86 6.56
N ALA A 84 10.54 -0.91 6.77
CA ALA A 84 10.28 -0.33 8.07
C ALA A 84 9.68 -1.37 9.01
N GLN A 85 10.02 -1.27 10.29
CA GLN A 85 9.37 -2.07 11.32
C GLN A 85 7.93 -1.62 11.48
N ALA A 86 6.99 -2.55 11.35
CA ALA A 86 5.64 -2.34 11.82
C ALA A 86 5.64 -2.43 13.36
N ALA A 87 4.57 -2.02 14.02
CA ALA A 87 4.49 -1.90 15.49
C ALA A 87 5.03 -3.12 16.26
N ASN A 88 5.00 -4.29 15.64
CA ASN A 88 5.67 -5.48 16.13
C ASN A 88 6.96 -5.70 15.33
N LEU A 89 8.08 -5.93 16.00
CA LEU A 89 9.41 -6.10 15.39
C LEU A 89 9.51 -7.22 14.34
N ALA A 90 8.59 -8.20 14.37
CA ALA A 90 8.59 -9.33 13.45
C ALA A 90 8.09 -8.95 12.04
N TYR A 91 7.33 -7.88 11.90
CA TYR A 91 6.67 -7.52 10.66
C TYR A 91 7.32 -6.31 10.00
N ARG A 92 7.24 -6.27 8.67
CA ARG A 92 7.86 -5.24 7.84
C ARG A 92 6.85 -4.67 6.86
N GLN A 93 7.02 -3.36 6.57
CA GLN A 93 6.25 -2.63 5.57
C GLN A 93 7.12 -1.55 4.94
N ASP A 94 6.71 -1.01 3.80
CA ASP A 94 7.28 0.21 3.26
C ASP A 94 6.35 1.36 3.61
N VAL A 95 6.90 2.51 3.99
CA VAL A 95 6.12 3.71 4.30
C VAL A 95 6.50 4.82 3.33
N HIS A 96 5.53 5.24 2.53
CA HIS A 96 5.68 6.32 1.55
C HIS A 96 5.14 7.62 2.16
N TYR A 97 5.94 8.68 2.10
CA TYR A 97 5.58 9.99 2.64
C TYR A 97 5.33 11.00 1.53
N TYR A 98 4.20 11.69 1.63
CA TYR A 98 3.75 12.70 0.66
C TYR A 98 3.64 14.06 1.38
N GLY A 99 3.67 15.14 0.60
CA GLY A 99 3.50 16.48 1.14
C GLY A 99 4.80 17.26 1.22
N VAL A 100 5.16 17.76 2.38
CA VAL A 100 6.28 18.69 2.56
C VAL A 100 7.62 17.93 2.60
N ALA A 101 8.40 18.06 1.53
CA ALA A 101 9.66 17.33 1.38
C ALA A 101 10.71 17.66 2.45
N SER A 102 10.66 18.84 3.06
CA SER A 102 11.57 19.22 4.15
C SER A 102 11.39 18.39 5.42
N ASP A 103 10.27 17.68 5.56
CA ASP A 103 10.05 16.76 6.68
C ASP A 103 10.99 15.55 6.63
N ALA A 104 11.61 15.28 5.48
CA ALA A 104 12.60 14.21 5.34
C ALA A 104 13.74 14.31 6.35
N ARG A 105 14.11 15.52 6.76
CA ARG A 105 15.16 15.73 7.78
C ARG A 105 14.85 15.09 9.14
N PHE A 106 13.57 14.85 9.42
CA PHE A 106 13.13 14.18 10.65
C PHE A 106 12.80 12.70 10.39
N LEU A 107 12.17 12.43 9.26
CA LEU A 107 11.68 11.09 8.92
C LEU A 107 12.81 10.14 8.51
N ARG A 108 13.80 10.65 7.78
CA ARG A 108 14.94 9.85 7.33
C ARG A 108 15.76 9.27 8.48
N PRO A 109 16.22 10.06 9.48
CA PRO A 109 16.95 9.49 10.61
C PRO A 109 16.12 8.48 11.40
N ALA A 110 14.84 8.74 11.61
CA ALA A 110 13.95 7.82 12.29
C ALA A 110 13.81 6.48 11.55
N CYS A 111 13.74 6.52 10.22
CA CYS A 111 13.75 5.33 9.38
C CYS A 111 15.06 4.55 9.51
N GLU A 112 16.19 5.22 9.35
CA GLU A 112 17.51 4.60 9.32
C GLU A 112 17.93 4.02 10.68
N GLN A 113 17.34 4.47 11.78
CA GLN A 113 17.54 3.89 13.11
C GLN A 113 16.86 2.52 13.28
N GLN A 114 15.91 2.19 12.45
CA GLN A 114 15.24 0.89 12.52
C GLN A 114 16.13 -0.18 11.89
N PRO A 115 16.40 -1.29 12.59
CA PRO A 115 17.24 -2.36 12.02
C PRO A 115 16.67 -2.90 10.71
N GLY A 116 17.49 -2.89 9.67
CA GLY A 116 17.12 -3.39 8.35
C GLY A 116 16.31 -2.43 7.47
N ALA A 117 15.92 -1.27 8.00
CA ALA A 117 15.22 -0.26 7.22
C ALA A 117 16.22 0.64 6.47
N ARG A 118 15.78 1.15 5.32
CA ARG A 118 16.57 2.10 4.53
C ARG A 118 15.69 3.18 3.95
N TRP A 119 16.20 4.38 3.89
CA TRP A 119 15.52 5.51 3.27
C TRP A 119 15.80 5.56 1.77
N GLU A 120 14.77 5.79 0.99
CA GLU A 120 14.83 6.01 -0.44
C GLU A 120 14.22 7.36 -0.77
N SER A 121 14.95 8.17 -1.53
CA SER A 121 14.45 9.45 -2.06
C SER A 121 14.13 9.25 -3.55
N PRO A 122 12.86 9.05 -3.91
CA PRO A 122 12.50 8.85 -5.31
C PRO A 122 12.82 10.09 -6.13
N GLN A 123 13.31 9.89 -7.33
CA GLN A 123 13.46 11.00 -8.29
C GLN A 123 12.08 11.36 -8.84
N ARG A 124 11.79 12.62 -8.84
CA ARG A 124 10.57 13.19 -9.40
C ARG A 124 10.74 13.46 -10.89
#